data_afa8f61d37015b701497274b11c280cf
#
_entry.id   afa8f61d37015b701497274b11c280cf
#
_cell.length_a   1.000
_cell.length_b   1.000
_cell.length_c   1.000
_cell.angle_alpha   90.00
_cell.angle_beta   90.00
_cell.angle_gamma   90.00
#
_symmetry.space_group_name_H-M   'P 1'
#
loop_
_entity.id
_entity.type
_entity.pdbx_description
1 polymer ?
#
loop_
_entity_poly.entity_id
_entity_poly.type
_entity_poly.pdbx_seq_one_letter_code
_entity_poly.pdbx_strand_id
1 'polypeptide(L)'
;MISSIDHIVLTASDLDKTIAFYCDVLGMTLEDFTPSDGGEVRKSLKFGNQKINLHNAKSPFKPHANNPVSGAVDICFLSSKTMEEWNNIFSENKIEIEDGPVRKTGATGPIMSLYVRDPDLNLIEISKLFFLTKACILDSILKISAFKLFLA
;
A
#
# COMPACT_ATOMS: atom_id res chain seq x y z
N MET A 1 -13.25 12.90 -18.04
CA MET A 1 -12.14 11.92 -17.95
C MET A 1 -11.90 11.62 -16.47
N ILE A 2 -11.45 10.37 -16.13
CA ILE A 2 -11.11 9.98 -14.75
C ILE A 2 -9.82 10.72 -14.37
N SER A 3 -9.74 11.27 -13.15
CA SER A 3 -8.58 12.02 -12.66
C SER A 3 -7.82 11.33 -11.53
N SER A 4 -8.51 10.60 -10.67
CA SER A 4 -7.91 9.93 -9.50
C SER A 4 -8.81 8.82 -8.97
N ILE A 5 -8.29 8.03 -8.04
CA ILE A 5 -9.09 7.14 -7.18
C ILE A 5 -9.49 7.97 -5.96
N ASP A 6 -10.79 8.02 -5.63
CA ASP A 6 -11.31 8.59 -4.38
C ASP A 6 -11.23 7.55 -3.25
N HIS A 7 -11.83 6.37 -3.48
CA HIS A 7 -11.78 5.26 -2.53
C HIS A 7 -11.87 3.92 -3.24
N ILE A 8 -11.44 2.89 -2.51
CA ILE A 8 -11.69 1.48 -2.82
C ILE A 8 -12.50 0.87 -1.68
N VAL A 9 -12.99 -0.35 -1.88
CA VAL A 9 -13.67 -1.14 -0.86
C VAL A 9 -12.84 -2.37 -0.55
N LEU A 10 -12.52 -2.57 0.72
CA LEU A 10 -11.84 -3.76 1.23
C LEU A 10 -12.85 -4.61 2.01
N THR A 11 -12.97 -5.88 1.65
CA THR A 11 -13.80 -6.84 2.38
C THR A 11 -12.94 -7.55 3.42
N ALA A 12 -13.29 -7.41 4.70
CA ALA A 12 -12.56 -7.95 5.84
C ALA A 12 -13.31 -9.11 6.50
N SER A 13 -12.60 -10.18 6.84
CA SER A 13 -13.16 -11.30 7.62
C SER A 13 -13.32 -10.93 9.11
N ASP A 14 -12.42 -10.07 9.61
CA ASP A 14 -12.37 -9.54 10.97
C ASP A 14 -12.02 -8.04 10.92
N LEU A 15 -13.06 -7.20 11.09
CA LEU A 15 -12.90 -5.74 11.02
C LEU A 15 -11.94 -5.19 12.05
N ASP A 16 -11.93 -5.73 13.28
CA ASP A 16 -11.09 -5.20 14.36
C ASP A 16 -9.61 -5.45 14.08
N LYS A 17 -9.27 -6.64 13.60
CA LYS A 17 -7.89 -6.95 13.18
C LYS A 17 -7.45 -6.12 11.98
N THR A 18 -8.33 -5.96 11.00
CA THR A 18 -8.07 -5.11 9.82
C THR A 18 -7.82 -3.67 10.26
N ILE A 19 -8.69 -3.11 11.11
CA ILE A 19 -8.53 -1.74 11.61
C ILE A 19 -7.21 -1.59 12.37
N ALA A 20 -6.88 -2.52 13.27
CA ALA A 20 -5.62 -2.48 14.01
C ALA A 20 -4.41 -2.49 13.07
N PHE A 21 -4.38 -3.36 12.05
CA PHE A 21 -3.29 -3.39 11.08
C PHE A 21 -3.14 -2.07 10.33
N TYR A 22 -4.22 -1.56 9.75
CA TYR A 22 -4.14 -0.35 8.91
C TYR A 22 -3.96 0.94 9.75
N CYS A 23 -4.50 1.01 10.96
CA CYS A 23 -4.34 2.18 11.82
C CYS A 23 -3.05 2.15 12.64
N ASP A 24 -2.78 1.07 13.37
CA ASP A 24 -1.69 1.03 14.33
C ASP A 24 -0.33 0.78 13.64
N VAL A 25 -0.32 0.01 12.54
CA VAL A 25 0.91 -0.32 11.80
C VAL A 25 1.11 0.65 10.63
N LEU A 26 0.10 0.82 9.77
CA LEU A 26 0.25 1.64 8.56
C LEU A 26 -0.03 3.13 8.80
N GLY A 27 -0.58 3.51 9.97
CA GLY A 27 -0.81 4.90 10.35
C GLY A 27 -2.01 5.56 9.68
N MET A 28 -3.00 4.79 9.23
CA MET A 28 -4.26 5.32 8.71
C MET A 28 -5.19 5.77 9.84
N THR A 29 -6.16 6.61 9.52
CA THR A 29 -7.15 7.09 10.48
C THR A 29 -8.47 6.38 10.26
N LEU A 30 -9.02 5.75 11.32
CA LEU A 30 -10.37 5.21 11.30
C LEU A 30 -11.40 6.35 11.32
N GLU A 31 -12.35 6.32 10.39
CA GLU A 31 -13.50 7.22 10.36
C GLU A 31 -14.80 6.42 10.25
N ASP A 32 -15.75 6.75 11.12
CA ASP A 32 -17.13 6.30 11.00
C ASP A 32 -17.92 7.30 10.16
N PHE A 33 -18.72 6.83 9.22
CA PHE A 33 -19.57 7.70 8.41
C PHE A 33 -20.96 7.11 8.22
N THR A 34 -21.96 7.98 8.19
CA THR A 34 -23.33 7.61 7.84
C THR A 34 -23.54 7.89 6.36
N PRO A 35 -23.99 6.90 5.57
CA PRO A 35 -24.31 7.11 4.17
C PRO A 35 -25.38 8.19 3.99
N SER A 36 -25.36 8.89 2.85
CA SER A 36 -26.33 9.96 2.54
C SER A 36 -27.79 9.49 2.45
N ASP A 37 -28.00 8.21 2.25
CA ASP A 37 -29.31 7.54 2.24
C ASP A 37 -29.83 7.16 3.64
N GLY A 38 -29.09 7.51 4.71
CA GLY A 38 -29.50 7.23 6.10
C GLY A 38 -29.32 5.78 6.55
N GLY A 39 -28.49 4.99 5.86
CA GLY A 39 -28.17 3.61 6.21
C GLY A 39 -27.34 3.46 7.49
N GLU A 40 -26.96 2.22 7.81
CA GLU A 40 -26.10 1.90 8.96
C GLU A 40 -24.73 2.63 8.89
N VAL A 41 -24.19 2.97 10.05
CA VAL A 41 -22.84 3.56 10.17
C VAL A 41 -21.81 2.60 9.58
N ARG A 42 -20.98 3.12 8.72
CA ARG A 42 -19.93 2.38 8.02
C ARG A 42 -18.56 2.88 8.46
N LYS A 43 -17.56 2.01 8.35
CA LYS A 43 -16.19 2.30 8.70
C LYS A 43 -15.34 2.53 7.45
N SER A 44 -14.43 3.48 7.55
CA SER A 44 -13.42 3.71 6.52
C SER A 44 -12.04 4.01 7.15
N LEU A 45 -11.00 3.72 6.39
CA LEU A 45 -9.60 3.98 6.73
C LEU A 45 -9.12 5.12 5.83
N LYS A 46 -8.80 6.26 6.41
CA LYS A 46 -8.38 7.45 5.67
C LYS A 46 -6.87 7.63 5.67
N PHE A 47 -6.33 7.98 4.52
CA PHE A 47 -4.92 8.31 4.32
C PHE A 47 -4.77 9.32 3.19
N GLY A 48 -3.97 10.37 3.40
CA GLY A 48 -3.86 11.46 2.43
C GLY A 48 -5.25 12.00 2.02
N ASN A 49 -5.53 12.02 0.72
CA ASN A 49 -6.82 12.45 0.14
C ASN A 49 -7.69 11.26 -0.32
N GLN A 50 -7.39 10.07 0.15
CA GLN A 50 -8.05 8.82 -0.25
C GLN A 50 -8.54 8.06 0.98
N LYS A 51 -9.40 7.08 0.76
CA LYS A 51 -9.84 6.17 1.81
C LYS A 51 -10.10 4.76 1.30
N ILE A 52 -10.16 3.83 2.25
CA ILE A 52 -10.63 2.46 2.06
C ILE A 52 -11.92 2.30 2.85
N ASN A 53 -13.04 2.08 2.17
CA ASN A 53 -14.28 1.69 2.86
C ASN A 53 -14.18 0.22 3.27
N LEU A 54 -14.61 -0.10 4.48
CA LEU A 54 -14.56 -1.46 5.00
C LEU A 54 -15.92 -2.15 4.87
N HIS A 55 -15.91 -3.35 4.29
CA HIS A 55 -17.05 -4.26 4.27
C HIS A 55 -16.76 -5.48 5.16
N ASN A 56 -17.75 -5.90 5.93
CA ASN A 56 -17.68 -7.18 6.63
C ASN A 56 -18.00 -8.31 5.63
N ALA A 57 -17.12 -9.32 5.53
CA ALA A 57 -17.29 -10.44 4.61
C ALA A 57 -18.60 -11.23 4.86
N LYS A 58 -19.13 -11.23 6.11
CA LYS A 58 -20.36 -11.91 6.46
C LYS A 58 -21.62 -11.15 6.04
N SER A 59 -21.52 -9.82 5.87
CA SER A 59 -22.68 -8.96 5.55
C SER A 59 -22.21 -7.70 4.78
N PRO A 60 -21.72 -7.85 3.55
CA PRO A 60 -21.27 -6.70 2.77
C PRO A 60 -22.44 -5.79 2.40
N PHE A 61 -22.25 -4.47 2.50
CA PHE A 61 -23.27 -3.49 2.10
C PHE A 61 -23.49 -3.50 0.59
N LYS A 62 -24.72 -3.30 0.17
CA LYS A 62 -25.06 -3.09 -1.25
C LYS A 62 -24.96 -1.59 -1.61
N PRO A 63 -24.54 -1.26 -2.88
CA PRO A 63 -23.96 -2.16 -3.87
C PRO A 63 -22.54 -2.59 -3.50
N HIS A 64 -22.09 -3.75 -3.95
CA HIS A 64 -20.72 -4.25 -3.78
C HIS A 64 -20.22 -4.94 -5.04
N ALA A 65 -18.94 -5.30 -5.09
CA ALA A 65 -18.36 -6.08 -6.18
C ALA A 65 -19.11 -7.43 -6.34
N ASN A 66 -19.06 -8.00 -7.52
CA ASN A 66 -19.73 -9.31 -7.79
C ASN A 66 -19.22 -10.42 -6.86
N ASN A 67 -17.94 -10.35 -6.45
CA ASN A 67 -17.30 -11.30 -5.55
C ASN A 67 -16.60 -10.57 -4.39
N PRO A 68 -17.35 -10.12 -3.36
CA PRO A 68 -16.82 -9.36 -2.23
C PRO A 68 -16.22 -10.32 -1.18
N VAL A 69 -15.03 -10.84 -1.44
CA VAL A 69 -14.32 -11.78 -0.56
C VAL A 69 -13.10 -11.12 0.08
N SER A 70 -12.72 -11.58 1.29
CA SER A 70 -11.48 -11.19 1.94
C SER A 70 -10.26 -11.84 1.26
N GLY A 71 -9.08 -11.22 1.37
CA GLY A 71 -7.83 -11.76 0.82
C GLY A 71 -7.70 -11.67 -0.71
N ALA A 72 -8.49 -10.81 -1.37
CA ALA A 72 -8.52 -10.69 -2.83
C ALA A 72 -7.90 -9.38 -3.35
N VAL A 73 -7.24 -8.60 -2.49
CA VAL A 73 -6.66 -7.32 -2.85
C VAL A 73 -5.15 -7.41 -2.93
N ASP A 74 -4.58 -6.76 -3.95
CA ASP A 74 -3.18 -6.44 -4.11
C ASP A 74 -3.10 -4.93 -4.30
N ILE A 75 -2.46 -4.21 -3.34
CA ILE A 75 -2.48 -2.75 -3.31
C ILE A 75 -1.13 -2.17 -2.91
N CYS A 76 -0.68 -1.14 -3.64
CA CYS A 76 0.53 -0.39 -3.39
C CYS A 76 0.22 0.97 -2.77
N PHE A 77 0.84 1.25 -1.61
CA PHE A 77 0.80 2.53 -0.93
C PHE A 77 2.13 3.26 -1.08
N LEU A 78 2.09 4.52 -1.48
CA LEU A 78 3.26 5.40 -1.43
C LEU A 78 3.44 5.97 -0.03
N SER A 79 4.66 5.91 0.48
CA SER A 79 5.05 6.41 1.80
C SER A 79 6.19 7.41 1.72
N SER A 80 6.22 8.37 2.64
CA SER A 80 7.35 9.26 2.85
C SER A 80 8.47 8.64 3.70
N LYS A 81 8.17 7.60 4.51
CA LYS A 81 9.15 6.88 5.32
C LYS A 81 10.15 6.12 4.45
N THR A 82 11.34 5.89 4.99
CA THR A 82 12.36 5.06 4.36
C THR A 82 12.03 3.57 4.49
N MET A 83 12.68 2.73 3.68
CA MET A 83 12.53 1.28 3.79
C MET A 83 13.06 0.75 5.14
N GLU A 84 14.08 1.40 5.70
CA GLU A 84 14.62 1.08 7.03
C GLU A 84 13.60 1.37 8.14
N GLU A 85 12.93 2.53 8.10
CA GLU A 85 11.86 2.85 9.04
C GLU A 85 10.72 1.84 8.95
N TRP A 86 10.33 1.41 7.75
CA TRP A 86 9.31 0.39 7.56
C TRP A 86 9.75 -0.99 8.04
N ASN A 87 11.01 -1.38 7.82
CA ASN A 87 11.58 -2.62 8.37
C ASN A 87 11.45 -2.64 9.91
N ASN A 88 11.78 -1.52 10.57
CA ASN A 88 11.68 -1.41 12.02
C ASN A 88 10.21 -1.52 12.49
N ILE A 89 9.29 -0.79 11.83
CA ILE A 89 7.84 -0.85 12.14
C ILE A 89 7.33 -2.29 12.01
N PHE A 90 7.63 -2.98 10.92
CA PHE A 90 7.17 -4.35 10.71
C PHE A 90 7.78 -5.32 11.71
N SER A 91 9.07 -5.18 12.03
CA SER A 91 9.75 -5.98 13.05
C SER A 91 9.14 -5.80 14.44
N GLU A 92 8.89 -4.56 14.87
CA GLU A 92 8.27 -4.23 16.16
C GLU A 92 6.86 -4.82 16.29
N ASN A 93 6.11 -4.86 15.18
CA ASN A 93 4.76 -5.41 15.10
C ASN A 93 4.72 -6.91 14.74
N LYS A 94 5.88 -7.57 14.62
CA LYS A 94 6.01 -8.99 14.28
C LYS A 94 5.34 -9.35 12.94
N ILE A 95 5.42 -8.44 11.99
CA ILE A 95 4.92 -8.62 10.62
C ILE A 95 6.10 -9.10 9.77
N GLU A 96 5.91 -10.24 9.11
CA GLU A 96 6.88 -10.78 8.18
C GLU A 96 6.89 -10.01 6.86
N ILE A 97 8.09 -9.63 6.40
CA ILE A 97 8.29 -9.06 5.07
C ILE A 97 8.43 -10.23 4.10
N GLU A 98 7.47 -10.35 3.18
CA GLU A 98 7.44 -11.42 2.18
C GLU A 98 8.49 -11.21 1.08
N ASP A 99 8.70 -9.95 0.65
CA ASP A 99 9.71 -9.58 -0.36
C ASP A 99 10.17 -8.13 -0.16
N GLY A 100 11.41 -7.85 -0.55
CA GLY A 100 11.99 -6.50 -0.54
C GLY A 100 13.07 -6.27 0.53
N PRO A 101 13.70 -5.09 0.53
CA PRO A 101 13.46 -3.96 -0.37
C PRO A 101 13.83 -4.27 -1.83
N VAL A 102 12.89 -4.07 -2.73
CA VAL A 102 13.06 -4.39 -4.16
C VAL A 102 12.62 -3.21 -5.03
N ARG A 103 13.34 -2.99 -6.14
CA ARG A 103 13.01 -1.94 -7.09
C ARG A 103 11.88 -2.37 -8.01
N LYS A 104 10.85 -1.53 -8.14
CA LYS A 104 9.69 -1.73 -9.01
C LYS A 104 9.42 -0.49 -9.88
N THR A 105 8.48 -0.61 -10.81
CA THR A 105 8.03 0.49 -11.66
C THR A 105 6.67 0.98 -11.14
N GLY A 106 6.65 2.18 -10.57
CA GLY A 106 5.42 2.84 -10.15
C GLY A 106 4.76 3.64 -11.27
N ALA A 107 3.57 4.15 -11.03
CA ALA A 107 2.78 4.92 -12.00
C ALA A 107 3.46 6.23 -12.43
N THR A 108 4.24 6.86 -11.55
CA THR A 108 4.91 8.16 -11.80
C THR A 108 6.43 8.06 -11.86
N GLY A 109 7.01 6.88 -11.70
CA GLY A 109 8.45 6.65 -11.73
C GLY A 109 8.87 5.41 -10.95
N PRO A 110 10.18 5.13 -10.86
CA PRO A 110 10.68 4.00 -10.12
C PRO A 110 10.41 4.15 -8.62
N ILE A 111 10.07 3.04 -7.98
CA ILE A 111 9.79 2.94 -6.55
C ILE A 111 10.68 1.86 -5.91
N MET A 112 10.92 1.98 -4.60
CA MET A 112 11.51 0.95 -3.77
C MET A 112 10.41 0.41 -2.87
N SER A 113 10.22 -0.90 -2.84
CA SER A 113 9.04 -1.55 -2.28
C SER A 113 9.38 -2.64 -1.27
N LEU A 114 8.54 -2.77 -0.24
CA LEU A 114 8.44 -3.90 0.68
C LEU A 114 7.05 -4.50 0.56
N TYR A 115 6.96 -5.82 0.63
CA TYR A 115 5.71 -6.57 0.56
C TYR A 115 5.41 -7.26 1.88
N VAL A 116 4.20 -7.09 2.38
CA VAL A 116 3.70 -7.74 3.59
C VAL A 116 2.27 -8.23 3.38
N ARG A 117 1.75 -9.06 4.30
CA ARG A 117 0.36 -9.50 4.32
C ARG A 117 -0.41 -8.80 5.42
N ASP A 118 -1.63 -8.37 5.09
CA ASP A 118 -2.59 -7.94 6.09
C ASP A 118 -3.25 -9.15 6.79
N PRO A 119 -4.12 -8.95 7.80
CA PRO A 119 -4.77 -10.05 8.52
C PRO A 119 -5.62 -11.01 7.66
N ASP A 120 -6.08 -10.56 6.50
CA ASP A 120 -6.84 -11.36 5.54
C ASP A 120 -5.97 -11.92 4.40
N LEU A 121 -4.64 -11.77 4.49
CA LEU A 121 -3.66 -12.19 3.50
C LEU A 121 -3.71 -11.40 2.19
N ASN A 122 -4.33 -10.20 2.18
CA ASN A 122 -4.16 -9.28 1.08
C ASN A 122 -2.68 -8.92 0.92
N LEU A 123 -2.21 -8.77 -0.32
CA LEU A 123 -0.83 -8.34 -0.57
C LEU A 123 -0.75 -6.82 -0.46
N ILE A 124 0.06 -6.35 0.47
CA ILE A 124 0.28 -4.94 0.74
C ILE A 124 1.70 -4.58 0.34
N GLU A 125 1.82 -3.72 -0.66
CA GLU A 125 3.08 -3.14 -1.09
C GLU A 125 3.23 -1.75 -0.46
N ILE A 126 4.30 -1.54 0.31
CA ILE A 126 4.66 -0.23 0.83
C ILE A 126 5.86 0.28 0.05
N SER A 127 5.67 1.43 -0.61
CA SER A 127 6.66 1.94 -1.57
C SER A 127 7.04 3.38 -1.31
N LYS A 128 8.28 3.71 -1.67
CA LYS A 128 8.79 5.07 -1.72
C LYS A 128 9.27 5.38 -3.13
N LEU A 129 8.92 6.57 -3.66
CA LEU A 129 9.46 7.05 -4.91
C LEU A 129 10.98 7.14 -4.83
N PHE A 130 11.64 6.53 -5.79
CA PHE A 130 13.09 6.50 -5.89
C PHE A 130 13.53 7.55 -6.92
N PHE A 131 13.92 8.72 -6.41
CA PHE A 131 14.50 9.73 -7.27
C PHE A 131 15.97 9.39 -7.54
N LEU A 132 16.31 9.15 -8.79
CA LEU A 132 17.72 9.10 -9.22
C LEU A 132 18.32 10.49 -9.00
N THR A 133 19.09 10.66 -7.94
CA THR A 133 19.88 11.88 -7.76
C THR A 133 20.92 11.99 -8.89
N LYS A 134 21.33 13.22 -9.26
CA LYS A 134 22.37 13.43 -10.29
C LYS A 134 23.63 12.61 -10.02
N ALA A 135 23.95 12.35 -8.75
CA ALA A 135 25.08 11.49 -8.34
C ALA A 135 24.89 10.02 -8.77
N CYS A 136 23.70 9.45 -8.61
CA CYS A 136 23.39 8.08 -9.06
C CYS A 136 23.42 7.95 -10.59
N ILE A 137 23.02 9.00 -11.31
CA ILE A 137 23.07 9.02 -12.78
C ILE A 137 24.53 9.06 -13.25
N LEU A 138 25.38 9.90 -12.63
CA LEU A 138 26.82 9.96 -12.94
C LEU A 138 27.53 8.62 -12.65
N ASP A 139 27.25 7.98 -11.53
CA ASP A 139 27.85 6.68 -11.17
C ASP A 139 27.43 5.57 -12.16
N SER A 140 26.17 5.59 -12.60
CA SER A 140 25.67 4.67 -13.63
C SER A 140 26.33 4.90 -15.00
N ILE A 141 26.53 6.16 -15.39
CA ILE A 141 27.21 6.53 -16.65
C ILE A 141 28.68 6.14 -16.59
N LEU A 142 29.36 6.37 -15.46
CA LEU A 142 30.78 5.99 -15.27
C LEU A 142 30.98 4.47 -15.35
N LYS A 143 30.07 3.68 -14.76
CA LYS A 143 30.11 2.21 -14.84
C LYS A 143 29.88 1.69 -16.25
N ILE A 144 28.99 2.30 -17.03
CA ILE A 144 28.78 1.95 -18.45
C ILE A 144 29.98 2.33 -19.31
N SER A 145 30.60 3.48 -19.03
CA SER A 145 31.81 3.95 -19.75
C SER A 145 33.01 3.05 -19.46
N ALA A 146 33.22 2.65 -18.21
CA ALA A 146 34.30 1.75 -17.81
C ALA A 146 34.12 0.35 -18.43
N PHE A 147 32.90 -0.15 -18.53
CA PHE A 147 32.61 -1.44 -19.16
C PHE A 147 32.87 -1.43 -20.68
N LYS A 148 32.59 -0.31 -21.36
CA LYS A 148 32.92 -0.14 -22.79
C LYS A 148 34.40 -0.06 -23.06
N LEU A 149 35.18 0.49 -22.12
CA LEU A 149 36.65 0.57 -22.25
C LEU A 149 37.34 -0.78 -22.02
N PHE A 150 36.69 -1.73 -21.36
CA PHE A 150 37.22 -3.07 -21.08
C PHE A 150 36.95 -4.07 -22.22
N LEU A 151 36.06 -3.71 -23.18
CA LEU A 151 35.67 -4.54 -24.33
C LEU A 151 36.28 -4.04 -25.66
N ALA A 152 37.13 -3.04 -25.63
CA ALA A 152 37.89 -2.53 -26.78
C ALA A 152 39.38 -2.86 -26.64
#